data_bb2fca1a4a785465435468ac7c27ca12
#
_entry.id   bb2fca1a4a785465435468ac7c27ca12
#
_cell.length_a   1.000
_cell.length_b   1.000
_cell.length_c   1.000
_cell.angle_alpha   90.00
_cell.angle_beta   90.00
_cell.angle_gamma   90.00
#
_symmetry.space_group_name_H-M   'P 1'
#
loop_
_entity.id
_entity.type
_entity.pdbx_description
1 polymer ?
#
loop_
_entity_poly.entity_id
_entity_poly.type
_entity_poly.pdbx_seq_one_letter_code
_entity_poly.pdbx_strand_id
1 'polypeptide(L)'
;MGIYRIRVIEEYKMKKTHTLAGLVLGTALLGAGLTSAFAADETLRSLADKNNIYIGAILNSQWFSGGLPGNYEQIHKQQFNIVVAENEMKFDATEPNEGQFNYNNGDKMVKYAKANGMRVRGHALAWHSQVPGWVNQKYGGKKNELLRVLKNHIQKVVGHWKGQVDEWDVVNEAISNNEPQWRTGSVWYQGIGPEFIDSAFVWAHAVDPDAELCYNDYNLEQGVNPKAKAGFLLQQVKRWVANGIPIHCVGSQTHVEDTTTDKHFIGSPDSLRSLAKELAKLNVKLKITELDIGFKSGINVSKSDLERQGQTFRQYLDIILEEPNADTYLIWGVSDKWSWLGGLNRQKGLIYDDNLKPKPAFDSILVRLQTFEPPQDTTKQDTTKKDTTVTDTTKKDTTVKDTTKKDTTNAILPSVHKQSLSAYVAGRTLFIAGANTAKVDVFDMQGRPVFSTKCEKGTVELKGISEGQYIVRVRDGSASLIQRIAIR
;
A
#
# COMPACT_ATOMS: atom_id res chain seq x y z
N MET A 1 11.04 4.65 67.60
CA MET A 1 11.12 3.23 68.02
C MET A 1 11.11 2.41 66.75
N GLY A 2 12.12 1.80 66.33
CA GLY A 2 13.27 0.99 66.68
C GLY A 2 13.48 0.13 65.44
N ILE A 3 14.52 0.34 64.66
CA ILE A 3 15.79 -0.36 64.61
C ILE A 3 15.61 -1.90 64.54
N TYR A 4 16.03 -2.54 63.42
CA TYR A 4 17.08 -3.52 63.39
C TYR A 4 17.65 -3.76 61.98
N ARG A 5 18.95 -3.59 61.86
CA ARG A 5 19.90 -4.04 60.83
C ARG A 5 20.07 -5.56 60.90
N ILE A 6 20.55 -6.24 59.85
CA ILE A 6 21.86 -6.94 59.80
C ILE A 6 22.17 -7.40 58.35
N ARG A 7 23.45 -7.15 58.01
CA ARG A 7 24.26 -7.61 56.90
C ARG A 7 24.48 -9.14 56.91
N VAL A 8 24.83 -9.71 55.77
CA VAL A 8 26.05 -10.58 55.63
C VAL A 8 26.52 -10.57 54.18
N ILE A 9 27.80 -10.29 54.02
CA ILE A 9 28.69 -10.42 52.85
C ILE A 9 29.37 -11.75 52.97
N GLU A 10 29.60 -12.48 51.89
CA GLU A 10 30.76 -13.38 51.79
C GLU A 10 31.20 -13.53 50.34
N GLU A 11 32.49 -13.13 50.13
CA GLU A 11 33.37 -13.42 49.02
C GLU A 11 33.80 -14.90 49.04
N TYR A 12 34.04 -15.49 47.85
CA TYR A 12 34.97 -16.62 47.75
C TYR A 12 35.94 -16.46 46.57
N LYS A 13 37.22 -16.60 46.93
CA LYS A 13 38.44 -16.35 46.15
C LYS A 13 38.77 -17.49 45.20
N MET A 14 39.53 -17.09 44.17
CA MET A 14 40.35 -17.87 43.23
C MET A 14 41.20 -18.99 43.86
N LYS A 15 41.43 -20.09 43.10
CA LYS A 15 42.67 -20.80 43.09
C LYS A 15 43.10 -21.17 41.66
N LYS A 16 44.33 -20.74 41.33
CA LYS A 16 45.16 -21.20 40.20
C LYS A 16 45.82 -22.53 40.56
N THR A 17 45.95 -23.44 39.60
CA THR A 17 47.13 -24.33 39.52
C THR A 17 47.45 -24.68 38.07
N HIS A 18 48.73 -24.74 37.80
CA HIS A 18 49.43 -24.88 36.54
C HIS A 18 49.67 -26.36 36.12
N THR A 19 49.95 -26.52 34.83
CA THR A 19 50.91 -27.35 34.12
C THR A 19 50.46 -28.75 33.65
N LEU A 20 50.45 -29.04 32.36
CA LEU A 20 51.54 -29.73 31.62
C LEU A 20 51.27 -29.76 30.12
N ALA A 21 52.36 -29.63 29.37
CA ALA A 21 52.41 -29.69 27.92
C ALA A 21 52.20 -31.10 27.36
N GLY A 22 51.51 -31.16 26.18
CA GLY A 22 51.47 -32.36 25.36
C GLY A 22 51.31 -31.93 23.90
N LEU A 23 52.43 -32.06 23.17
CA LEU A 23 52.56 -31.82 21.74
C LEU A 23 51.93 -32.99 20.96
N VAL A 24 50.91 -32.77 20.17
CA VAL A 24 50.50 -33.69 19.10
C VAL A 24 50.21 -32.89 17.82
N LEU A 25 51.03 -33.17 16.79
CA LEU A 25 50.78 -32.80 15.41
C LEU A 25 49.49 -33.45 14.91
N GLY A 26 48.64 -32.73 14.25
CA GLY A 26 47.49 -33.33 13.58
C GLY A 26 46.71 -32.35 12.76
N THR A 27 46.99 -32.28 11.46
CA THR A 27 46.11 -31.95 10.32
C THR A 27 45.21 -30.72 10.41
N ALA A 28 45.63 -29.70 9.70
CA ALA A 28 44.79 -28.54 9.33
C ALA A 28 43.62 -29.00 8.45
N LEU A 29 42.42 -29.09 9.01
CA LEU A 29 41.16 -29.04 8.29
C LEU A 29 40.77 -27.58 8.22
N LEU A 30 40.87 -27.01 7.01
CA LEU A 30 40.22 -25.75 6.64
C LEU A 30 38.69 -25.91 6.80
N GLY A 31 38.20 -25.64 7.99
CA GLY A 31 36.80 -25.39 8.22
C GLY A 31 36.45 -24.05 7.63
N ALA A 32 35.97 -24.03 6.38
CA ALA A 32 35.24 -22.89 5.87
C ALA A 32 34.04 -22.69 6.80
N GLY A 33 34.16 -21.71 7.70
CA GLY A 33 33.05 -21.21 8.47
C GLY A 33 32.04 -20.65 7.50
N LEU A 34 31.00 -21.43 7.21
CA LEU A 34 29.74 -20.92 6.72
C LEU A 34 29.20 -20.00 7.83
N THR A 35 29.58 -18.74 7.80
CA THR A 35 28.78 -17.68 8.41
C THR A 35 27.45 -17.71 7.66
N SER A 36 26.47 -18.41 8.22
CA SER A 36 25.09 -18.16 7.88
C SER A 36 24.90 -16.67 8.13
N ALA A 37 24.94 -15.87 7.05
CA ALA A 37 24.38 -14.56 7.08
C ALA A 37 22.92 -14.78 7.51
N PHE A 38 22.60 -14.42 8.75
CA PHE A 38 21.21 -14.28 9.15
C PHE A 38 20.62 -13.34 8.12
N ALA A 39 19.70 -13.83 7.30
CA ALA A 39 18.90 -12.99 6.44
C ALA A 39 18.30 -11.94 7.38
N ALA A 40 18.58 -10.67 7.12
CA ALA A 40 17.95 -9.58 7.85
C ALA A 40 16.44 -9.84 7.79
N ASP A 41 15.77 -9.81 8.95
CA ASP A 41 14.34 -10.07 9.02
C ASP A 41 13.63 -9.20 7.97
N GLU A 42 12.95 -9.83 7.00
CA GLU A 42 12.24 -9.12 5.95
C GLU A 42 11.15 -8.26 6.58
N THR A 43 11.15 -6.98 6.26
CA THR A 43 10.19 -5.98 6.73
C THR A 43 9.22 -5.62 5.62
N LEU A 44 8.07 -4.99 5.96
CA LEU A 44 7.16 -4.46 4.94
C LEU A 44 7.91 -3.53 3.99
N ARG A 45 8.78 -2.68 4.53
CA ARG A 45 9.62 -1.75 3.76
C ARG A 45 10.54 -2.46 2.79
N SER A 46 11.36 -3.40 3.26
CA SER A 46 12.33 -4.09 2.40
C SER A 46 11.66 -4.87 1.27
N LEU A 47 10.49 -5.45 1.56
CA LEU A 47 9.68 -6.15 0.56
C LEU A 47 8.96 -5.19 -0.39
N ALA A 48 8.51 -4.04 0.08
CA ALA A 48 7.95 -3.00 -0.78
C ALA A 48 9.00 -2.46 -1.75
N ASP A 49 10.21 -2.15 -1.26
CA ASP A 49 11.34 -1.72 -2.08
C ASP A 49 11.69 -2.75 -3.16
N LYS A 50 11.70 -4.05 -2.80
CA LYS A 50 11.92 -5.15 -3.74
C LYS A 50 10.86 -5.23 -4.84
N ASN A 51 9.63 -4.86 -4.53
CA ASN A 51 8.49 -4.91 -5.45
C ASN A 51 8.21 -3.56 -6.15
N ASN A 52 9.06 -2.54 -5.95
CA ASN A 52 8.93 -1.19 -6.50
C ASN A 52 7.58 -0.53 -6.17
N ILE A 53 7.09 -0.73 -4.94
CA ILE A 53 5.89 -0.07 -4.42
C ILE A 53 6.23 0.72 -3.16
N TYR A 54 5.31 1.62 -2.78
CA TYR A 54 5.42 2.40 -1.55
C TYR A 54 4.41 1.89 -0.53
N ILE A 55 4.93 1.45 0.63
CA ILE A 55 4.11 1.12 1.81
C ILE A 55 4.41 2.15 2.89
N GLY A 56 3.37 2.75 3.46
CA GLY A 56 3.54 3.80 4.44
C GLY A 56 2.44 3.93 5.46
N ALA A 57 2.68 4.85 6.38
CA ALA A 57 1.67 5.26 7.35
C ALA A 57 1.77 6.77 7.62
N ILE A 58 0.69 7.34 8.23
CA ILE A 58 0.78 8.70 8.75
C ILE A 58 1.85 8.79 9.84
N LEU A 59 2.49 9.94 9.92
CA LEU A 59 3.19 10.35 11.12
C LEU A 59 2.16 11.05 12.03
N ASN A 60 1.78 10.34 13.11
CA ASN A 60 0.71 10.81 14.00
C ASN A 60 1.06 12.14 14.65
N SER A 61 0.07 13.01 14.83
CA SER A 61 0.27 14.38 15.37
C SER A 61 0.94 14.40 16.74
N GLN A 62 0.77 13.38 17.58
CA GLN A 62 1.45 13.28 18.88
C GLN A 62 2.98 13.09 18.75
N TRP A 63 3.49 12.61 17.62
CA TRP A 63 4.93 12.50 17.40
C TRP A 63 5.63 13.86 17.49
N PHE A 64 5.00 14.90 16.93
CA PHE A 64 5.55 16.26 16.88
C PHE A 64 5.69 16.91 18.28
N SER A 65 4.91 16.47 19.24
CA SER A 65 4.95 16.91 20.65
C SER A 65 5.74 15.95 21.57
N GLY A 66 6.28 14.85 21.04
CA GLY A 66 6.97 13.82 21.84
C GLY A 66 6.00 12.93 22.65
N GLY A 67 4.73 12.87 22.27
CA GLY A 67 3.69 12.11 22.96
C GLY A 67 3.67 10.61 22.64
N LEU A 68 4.49 10.13 21.69
CA LEU A 68 4.57 8.73 21.32
C LEU A 68 5.75 8.00 21.97
N PRO A 69 5.64 6.70 22.28
CA PRO A 69 6.76 5.91 22.77
C PRO A 69 7.84 5.71 21.71
N GLY A 70 9.11 5.58 22.12
CA GLY A 70 10.24 5.47 21.20
C GLY A 70 10.18 4.28 20.24
N ASN A 71 9.53 3.16 20.60
CA ASN A 71 9.33 2.02 19.72
C ASN A 71 8.30 2.27 18.60
N TYR A 72 7.41 3.26 18.72
CA TYR A 72 6.53 3.68 17.63
C TYR A 72 7.35 4.19 16.43
N GLU A 73 8.31 5.09 16.71
CA GLU A 73 9.18 5.63 15.67
C GLU A 73 10.06 4.56 15.05
N GLN A 74 10.53 3.57 15.83
CA GLN A 74 11.31 2.44 15.32
C GLN A 74 10.49 1.60 14.34
N ILE A 75 9.24 1.25 14.69
CA ILE A 75 8.32 0.54 13.80
C ILE A 75 8.13 1.35 12.51
N HIS A 76 7.86 2.65 12.63
CA HIS A 76 7.64 3.50 11.47
C HIS A 76 8.84 3.49 10.51
N LYS A 77 10.06 3.63 11.02
CA LYS A 77 11.30 3.60 10.21
C LYS A 77 11.56 2.24 9.56
N GLN A 78 11.28 1.16 10.29
CA GLN A 78 11.58 -0.20 9.84
C GLN A 78 10.58 -0.73 8.83
N GLN A 79 9.31 -0.33 8.95
CA GLN A 79 8.22 -0.93 8.18
C GLN A 79 7.79 -0.11 6.96
N PHE A 80 8.15 1.18 6.86
CA PHE A 80 7.59 2.06 5.84
C PHE A 80 8.67 2.80 5.03
N ASN A 81 8.37 3.03 3.73
CA ASN A 81 9.21 3.78 2.79
C ASN A 81 8.54 5.07 2.25
N ILE A 82 7.31 5.36 2.69
CA ILE A 82 6.60 6.62 2.42
C ILE A 82 5.89 7.10 3.68
N VAL A 83 5.79 8.41 3.86
CA VAL A 83 5.13 9.04 5.02
C VAL A 83 4.26 10.22 4.60
N VAL A 84 3.18 10.44 5.35
CA VAL A 84 2.30 11.61 5.25
C VAL A 84 2.05 12.19 6.65
N ALA A 85 1.89 13.50 6.78
CA ALA A 85 1.49 14.13 8.03
C ALA A 85 -0.01 13.92 8.28
N GLU A 86 -0.40 13.58 9.51
CA GLU A 86 -1.81 13.45 9.87
C GLU A 86 -2.57 14.78 9.71
N ASN A 87 -1.98 15.89 10.22
CA ASN A 87 -2.60 17.22 10.20
C ASN A 87 -1.65 18.38 9.81
N GLU A 88 -0.36 18.21 9.95
CA GLU A 88 0.62 19.30 10.06
C GLU A 88 0.93 19.99 8.72
N MET A 89 0.44 19.44 7.60
CA MET A 89 0.55 20.06 6.27
C MET A 89 -0.79 20.57 5.73
N LYS A 90 -1.89 20.49 6.51
CA LYS A 90 -3.20 21.03 6.13
C LYS A 90 -3.22 22.55 6.18
N PHE A 91 -4.23 23.17 5.55
CA PHE A 91 -4.30 24.60 5.35
C PHE A 91 -4.22 25.36 6.67
N ASP A 92 -5.05 24.99 7.66
CA ASP A 92 -5.08 25.67 8.97
C ASP A 92 -3.79 25.53 9.75
N ALA A 93 -3.02 24.46 9.56
CA ALA A 93 -1.71 24.26 10.19
C ALA A 93 -0.61 25.08 9.50
N THR A 94 -0.67 25.18 8.17
CA THR A 94 0.38 25.83 7.37
C THR A 94 0.15 27.33 7.17
N GLU A 95 -1.09 27.84 7.19
CA GLU A 95 -1.43 29.26 7.10
C GLU A 95 -2.56 29.64 8.08
N PRO A 96 -2.32 29.55 9.40
CA PRO A 96 -3.34 29.79 10.43
C PRO A 96 -3.92 31.20 10.38
N ASN A 97 -3.13 32.18 9.96
CA ASN A 97 -3.56 33.57 9.70
C ASN A 97 -3.15 33.97 8.28
N GLU A 98 -3.90 34.85 7.65
CA GLU A 98 -3.64 35.29 6.29
C GLU A 98 -2.21 35.80 6.10
N GLY A 99 -1.47 35.18 5.19
CA GLY A 99 -0.07 35.51 4.87
C GLY A 99 0.95 35.12 5.93
N GLN A 100 0.54 34.51 7.03
CA GLN A 100 1.42 34.02 8.09
C GLN A 100 1.58 32.50 7.97
N PHE A 101 2.69 32.08 7.35
CA PHE A 101 2.96 30.67 7.13
C PHE A 101 3.75 30.04 8.28
N ASN A 102 3.35 28.82 8.66
CA ASN A 102 4.01 28.01 9.68
C ASN A 102 4.32 26.62 9.10
N TYR A 103 5.58 26.37 8.85
CA TYR A 103 6.05 25.09 8.28
C TYR A 103 6.77 24.19 9.30
N ASN A 104 6.87 24.63 10.57
CA ASN A 104 7.74 24.00 11.57
C ASN A 104 7.54 22.49 11.72
N ASN A 105 6.31 22.01 11.80
CA ASN A 105 6.04 20.58 11.96
C ASN A 105 6.17 19.83 10.63
N GLY A 106 5.73 20.41 9.51
CA GLY A 106 5.97 19.87 8.18
C GLY A 106 7.46 19.70 7.90
N ASP A 107 8.30 20.68 8.24
CA ASP A 107 9.76 20.61 8.11
C ASP A 107 10.38 19.49 8.96
N LYS A 108 9.88 19.28 10.18
CA LYS A 108 10.31 18.16 11.03
C LYS A 108 10.01 16.81 10.35
N MET A 109 8.81 16.66 9.77
CA MET A 109 8.43 15.43 9.07
C MET A 109 9.27 15.23 7.81
N VAL A 110 9.43 16.25 6.97
CA VAL A 110 10.25 16.18 5.75
C VAL A 110 11.68 15.81 6.10
N LYS A 111 12.28 16.45 7.12
CA LYS A 111 13.61 16.10 7.62
C LYS A 111 13.69 14.66 8.10
N TYR A 112 12.69 14.20 8.87
CA TYR A 112 12.60 12.82 9.33
C TYR A 112 12.53 11.84 8.15
N ALA A 113 11.67 12.10 7.18
CA ALA A 113 11.51 11.27 5.99
C ALA A 113 12.82 11.14 5.20
N LYS A 114 13.44 12.28 4.87
CA LYS A 114 14.70 12.31 4.10
C LYS A 114 15.86 11.63 4.85
N ALA A 115 15.96 11.82 6.18
CA ALA A 115 16.96 11.15 7.00
C ALA A 115 16.80 9.61 7.04
N ASN A 116 15.60 9.11 6.76
CA ASN A 116 15.28 7.69 6.73
C ASN A 116 15.04 7.15 5.30
N GLY A 117 15.32 7.90 4.25
CA GLY A 117 15.14 7.48 2.86
C GLY A 117 13.69 7.17 2.50
N MET A 118 12.73 7.93 3.05
CA MET A 118 11.30 7.79 2.77
C MET A 118 10.85 8.84 1.75
N ARG A 119 9.88 8.47 0.92
CA ARG A 119 9.09 9.43 0.15
C ARG A 119 8.18 10.24 1.07
N VAL A 120 7.78 11.42 0.62
CA VAL A 120 6.88 12.31 1.34
C VAL A 120 5.64 12.59 0.49
N ARG A 121 4.46 12.32 1.08
CA ARG A 121 3.17 12.78 0.56
C ARG A 121 2.72 14.00 1.31
N GLY A 122 2.43 15.09 0.61
CA GLY A 122 1.86 16.32 1.17
C GLY A 122 0.33 16.24 1.18
N HIS A 123 -0.29 16.51 2.34
CA HIS A 123 -1.74 16.41 2.53
C HIS A 123 -2.26 17.57 3.38
N ALA A 124 -3.15 18.40 2.90
CA ALA A 124 -3.66 18.59 1.55
C ALA A 124 -3.69 20.09 1.23
N LEU A 125 -3.58 20.48 -0.07
CA LEU A 125 -3.51 21.90 -0.45
C LEU A 125 -4.88 22.59 -0.46
N ALA A 126 -5.92 21.93 -0.97
CA ALA A 126 -7.27 22.45 -1.00
C ALA A 126 -8.28 21.40 -0.49
N TRP A 127 -8.95 21.70 0.59
CA TRP A 127 -9.95 20.84 1.21
C TRP A 127 -11.12 21.69 1.70
N HIS A 128 -12.32 21.09 1.88
CA HIS A 128 -13.48 21.77 2.44
C HIS A 128 -13.43 21.89 3.97
N SER A 129 -12.62 21.06 4.62
CA SER A 129 -12.41 21.03 6.07
C SER A 129 -11.04 21.61 6.42
N GLN A 130 -10.79 21.90 7.69
CA GLN A 130 -9.55 22.49 8.21
C GLN A 130 -9.07 23.70 7.39
N VAL A 131 -10.03 24.49 6.90
CA VAL A 131 -9.79 25.81 6.29
C VAL A 131 -9.83 26.84 7.42
N PRO A 132 -8.82 27.71 7.57
CA PRO A 132 -8.82 28.74 8.60
C PRO A 132 -10.04 29.64 8.51
N GLY A 133 -10.63 29.97 9.66
CA GLY A 133 -11.89 30.75 9.69
C GLY A 133 -11.82 32.11 8.97
N TRP A 134 -10.63 32.73 8.93
CA TRP A 134 -10.42 33.99 8.25
C TRP A 134 -10.74 33.94 6.74
N VAL A 135 -10.56 32.79 6.09
CA VAL A 135 -10.85 32.61 4.65
C VAL A 135 -12.32 32.91 4.36
N ASN A 136 -13.23 32.23 5.09
CA ASN A 136 -14.67 32.42 4.88
C ASN A 136 -15.15 33.76 5.43
N GLN A 137 -14.65 34.21 6.59
CA GLN A 137 -15.06 35.46 7.23
C GLN A 137 -14.77 36.69 6.37
N LYS A 138 -13.60 36.72 5.72
CA LYS A 138 -13.16 37.86 4.91
C LYS A 138 -13.61 37.75 3.45
N TYR A 139 -13.64 36.55 2.89
CA TYR A 139 -13.68 36.31 1.46
C TYR A 139 -14.81 35.39 0.99
N GLY A 140 -15.64 34.87 1.87
CA GLY A 140 -16.78 34.02 1.53
C GLY A 140 -17.64 34.64 0.42
N GLY A 141 -17.87 33.89 -0.66
CA GLY A 141 -18.60 34.32 -1.83
C GLY A 141 -17.88 35.32 -2.77
N LYS A 142 -16.66 35.76 -2.47
CA LYS A 142 -15.87 36.69 -3.29
C LYS A 142 -14.92 35.96 -4.22
N LYS A 143 -15.36 35.60 -5.42
CA LYS A 143 -14.64 34.72 -6.35
C LYS A 143 -13.17 35.11 -6.55
N ASN A 144 -12.90 36.34 -6.94
CA ASN A 144 -11.54 36.77 -7.28
C ASN A 144 -10.60 36.74 -6.06
N GLU A 145 -11.12 37.07 -4.87
CA GLU A 145 -10.38 37.04 -3.63
C GLU A 145 -10.08 35.61 -3.22
N LEU A 146 -11.04 34.69 -3.29
CA LEU A 146 -10.85 33.30 -2.98
C LEU A 146 -9.84 32.63 -3.94
N LEU A 147 -9.89 32.96 -5.24
CA LEU A 147 -8.88 32.53 -6.21
C LEU A 147 -7.48 33.04 -5.82
N ARG A 148 -7.36 34.31 -5.45
CA ARG A 148 -6.10 34.91 -4.98
C ARG A 148 -5.57 34.20 -3.74
N VAL A 149 -6.41 33.98 -2.74
CA VAL A 149 -6.06 33.30 -1.48
C VAL A 149 -5.58 31.88 -1.76
N LEU A 150 -6.38 31.09 -2.46
CA LEU A 150 -6.05 29.69 -2.76
C LEU A 150 -4.75 29.57 -3.58
N LYS A 151 -4.58 30.45 -4.60
CA LYS A 151 -3.36 30.50 -5.40
C LYS A 151 -2.14 30.82 -4.55
N ASN A 152 -2.21 31.85 -3.70
CA ASN A 152 -1.11 32.24 -2.83
C ASN A 152 -0.74 31.09 -1.88
N HIS A 153 -1.74 30.45 -1.25
CA HIS A 153 -1.54 29.30 -0.38
C HIS A 153 -0.79 28.17 -1.09
N ILE A 154 -1.30 27.70 -2.23
CA ILE A 154 -0.69 26.62 -3.00
C ILE A 154 0.74 26.98 -3.40
N GLN A 155 0.97 28.20 -3.92
CA GLN A 155 2.29 28.65 -4.36
C GLN A 155 3.30 28.71 -3.21
N LYS A 156 2.87 29.12 -2.03
CA LYS A 156 3.73 29.22 -0.85
C LYS A 156 4.03 27.86 -0.25
N VAL A 157 3.03 27.02 -0.10
CA VAL A 157 3.18 25.68 0.52
C VAL A 157 3.97 24.74 -0.39
N VAL A 158 3.61 24.61 -1.67
CA VAL A 158 4.34 23.78 -2.63
C VAL A 158 5.74 24.33 -2.84
N GLY A 159 5.89 25.66 -2.93
CA GLY A 159 7.19 26.32 -3.14
C GLY A 159 8.15 26.11 -1.97
N HIS A 160 7.64 26.04 -0.72
CA HIS A 160 8.46 25.80 0.46
C HIS A 160 9.10 24.40 0.44
N TRP A 161 8.34 23.37 0.02
CA TRP A 161 8.82 22.00 -0.03
C TRP A 161 9.15 21.49 -1.44
N LYS A 162 9.32 22.39 -2.41
CA LYS A 162 9.69 22.02 -3.79
C LYS A 162 10.88 21.07 -3.83
N GLY A 163 10.72 19.96 -4.55
CA GLY A 163 11.73 18.89 -4.67
C GLY A 163 11.98 18.08 -3.39
N GLN A 164 11.19 18.31 -2.33
CA GLN A 164 11.27 17.59 -1.06
C GLN A 164 10.03 16.74 -0.80
N VAL A 165 8.86 17.20 -1.25
CA VAL A 165 7.61 16.45 -1.24
C VAL A 165 7.46 15.81 -2.62
N ASP A 166 7.28 14.49 -2.63
CA ASP A 166 7.30 13.69 -3.86
C ASP A 166 5.92 13.64 -4.53
N GLU A 167 4.84 13.82 -3.76
CA GLU A 167 3.46 13.80 -4.25
C GLU A 167 2.54 14.65 -3.37
N TRP A 168 1.51 15.28 -3.96
CA TRP A 168 0.55 16.15 -3.27
C TRP A 168 -0.88 15.72 -3.46
N ASP A 169 -1.66 15.70 -2.38
CA ASP A 169 -3.12 15.83 -2.44
C ASP A 169 -3.48 17.28 -2.75
N VAL A 170 -3.58 17.60 -4.04
CA VAL A 170 -3.85 18.96 -4.48
C VAL A 170 -5.27 19.38 -4.09
N VAL A 171 -6.22 18.47 -4.30
CA VAL A 171 -7.62 18.65 -3.88
C VAL A 171 -8.10 17.41 -3.15
N ASN A 172 -8.63 17.62 -1.96
CA ASN A 172 -9.18 16.58 -1.11
C ASN A 172 -10.69 16.73 -0.99
N GLU A 173 -11.44 15.64 -1.22
CA GLU A 173 -12.87 15.45 -0.92
C GLU A 173 -13.82 16.51 -1.53
N ALA A 174 -13.61 16.88 -2.79
CA ALA A 174 -14.47 17.84 -3.45
C ALA A 174 -15.81 17.26 -3.94
N ILE A 175 -16.01 15.94 -3.86
CA ILE A 175 -17.25 15.26 -4.26
C ILE A 175 -18.13 14.98 -3.03
N SER A 176 -19.45 15.12 -3.18
CA SER A 176 -20.43 14.85 -2.13
C SER A 176 -20.44 13.35 -1.76
N ASN A 177 -20.82 13.06 -0.50
CA ASN A 177 -20.94 11.68 -0.02
C ASN A 177 -22.24 11.01 -0.44
N ASN A 178 -23.30 11.79 -0.53
CA ASN A 178 -24.66 11.27 -0.66
C ASN A 178 -25.09 11.12 -2.13
N GLU A 179 -24.46 11.89 -3.02
CA GLU A 179 -24.81 11.92 -4.44
C GLU A 179 -23.56 12.13 -5.29
N PRO A 180 -23.52 11.62 -6.53
CA PRO A 180 -22.39 11.78 -7.45
C PRO A 180 -22.35 13.20 -8.03
N GLN A 181 -22.08 14.19 -7.20
CA GLN A 181 -22.00 15.61 -7.52
C GLN A 181 -20.93 16.31 -6.69
N TRP A 182 -20.61 17.55 -7.04
CA TRP A 182 -19.68 18.35 -6.25
C TRP A 182 -20.19 18.64 -4.84
N ARG A 183 -19.28 18.79 -3.88
CA ARG A 183 -19.55 19.20 -2.50
C ARG A 183 -19.84 20.69 -2.46
N THR A 184 -21.12 21.05 -2.60
CA THR A 184 -21.58 22.46 -2.69
C THR A 184 -21.39 23.26 -1.40
N GLY A 185 -21.21 22.59 -0.24
CA GLY A 185 -20.97 23.26 1.06
C GLY A 185 -19.53 23.77 1.26
N SER A 186 -18.60 23.49 0.34
CA SER A 186 -17.22 23.98 0.41
C SER A 186 -17.15 25.48 0.15
N VAL A 187 -16.37 26.23 0.95
CA VAL A 187 -16.11 27.66 0.71
C VAL A 187 -15.55 27.92 -0.70
N TRP A 188 -14.72 27.00 -1.19
CA TRP A 188 -14.14 27.07 -2.52
C TRP A 188 -15.20 26.90 -3.60
N TYR A 189 -16.08 25.91 -3.46
CA TYR A 189 -17.17 25.71 -4.42
C TYR A 189 -18.16 26.85 -4.41
N GLN A 190 -18.61 27.31 -3.22
CA GLN A 190 -19.57 28.38 -3.08
C GLN A 190 -19.09 29.70 -3.66
N GLY A 191 -17.83 30.00 -3.50
CA GLY A 191 -17.27 31.27 -3.96
C GLY A 191 -16.67 31.24 -5.35
N ILE A 192 -16.15 30.11 -5.80
CA ILE A 192 -15.43 29.98 -7.07
C ILE A 192 -16.23 29.16 -8.08
N GLY A 193 -16.82 28.05 -7.64
CA GLY A 193 -17.33 26.97 -8.49
C GLY A 193 -16.33 25.82 -8.63
N PRO A 194 -16.66 24.75 -9.39
CA PRO A 194 -15.81 23.56 -9.52
C PRO A 194 -14.45 23.85 -10.18
N GLU A 195 -14.33 24.98 -10.88
CA GLU A 195 -13.08 25.40 -11.54
C GLU A 195 -11.93 25.71 -10.56
N PHE A 196 -12.18 25.78 -9.24
CA PHE A 196 -11.10 25.89 -8.26
C PHE A 196 -10.17 24.66 -8.31
N ILE A 197 -10.72 23.49 -8.69
CA ILE A 197 -9.98 22.24 -8.80
C ILE A 197 -8.95 22.34 -9.93
N ASP A 198 -9.42 22.69 -11.14
CA ASP A 198 -8.58 22.84 -12.32
C ASP A 198 -7.45 23.85 -12.03
N SER A 199 -7.82 24.98 -11.41
CA SER A 199 -6.88 26.03 -11.03
C SER A 199 -5.82 25.56 -10.02
N ALA A 200 -6.22 24.79 -9.01
CA ALA A 200 -5.33 24.27 -7.98
C ALA A 200 -4.25 23.34 -8.57
N PHE A 201 -4.62 22.42 -9.46
CA PHE A 201 -3.68 21.55 -10.16
C PHE A 201 -2.69 22.34 -11.03
N VAL A 202 -3.19 23.31 -11.82
CA VAL A 202 -2.33 24.15 -12.67
C VAL A 202 -1.34 24.95 -11.82
N TRP A 203 -1.77 25.51 -10.69
CA TRP A 203 -0.87 26.29 -9.83
C TRP A 203 0.15 25.43 -9.11
N ALA A 204 -0.23 24.25 -8.62
CA ALA A 204 0.71 23.32 -7.99
C ALA A 204 1.79 22.86 -8.97
N HIS A 205 1.39 22.43 -10.17
CA HIS A 205 2.32 22.01 -11.22
C HIS A 205 3.25 23.13 -11.68
N ALA A 206 2.77 24.35 -11.79
CA ALA A 206 3.60 25.49 -12.17
C ALA A 206 4.70 25.80 -11.16
N VAL A 207 4.52 25.42 -9.87
CA VAL A 207 5.52 25.61 -8.83
C VAL A 207 6.48 24.45 -8.77
N ASP A 208 5.96 23.21 -8.75
CA ASP A 208 6.76 21.99 -8.71
C ASP A 208 6.27 21.01 -9.79
N PRO A 209 6.88 21.04 -10.98
CA PRO A 209 6.47 20.16 -12.09
C PRO A 209 6.90 18.70 -11.89
N ASP A 210 7.80 18.42 -10.95
CA ASP A 210 8.33 17.08 -10.71
C ASP A 210 7.51 16.30 -9.68
N ALA A 211 6.69 16.98 -8.87
CA ALA A 211 5.81 16.32 -7.90
C ALA A 211 4.60 15.66 -8.56
N GLU A 212 4.25 14.47 -8.11
CA GLU A 212 2.98 13.82 -8.52
C GLU A 212 1.78 14.53 -7.90
N LEU A 213 0.79 14.89 -8.71
CA LEU A 213 -0.40 15.65 -8.29
C LEU A 213 -1.63 14.76 -8.28
N CYS A 214 -2.24 14.59 -7.10
CA CYS A 214 -3.37 13.70 -6.87
C CYS A 214 -4.65 14.46 -6.53
N TYR A 215 -5.78 13.92 -6.98
CA TYR A 215 -7.08 14.13 -6.38
C TYR A 215 -7.33 13.04 -5.36
N ASN A 216 -7.70 13.35 -4.11
CA ASN A 216 -7.87 12.37 -3.03
C ASN A 216 -9.30 12.39 -2.50
N ASP A 217 -9.92 11.23 -2.32
CA ASP A 217 -11.29 11.15 -1.78
C ASP A 217 -11.58 9.76 -1.17
N TYR A 218 -12.62 9.66 -0.35
CA TYR A 218 -13.11 8.42 0.24
C TYR A 218 -14.36 7.89 -0.45
N ASN A 219 -14.78 6.67 -0.11
CA ASN A 219 -15.92 5.96 -0.71
C ASN A 219 -15.77 5.74 -2.22
N LEU A 220 -14.54 5.54 -2.70
CA LEU A 220 -14.28 5.20 -4.10
C LEU A 220 -14.39 3.70 -4.38
N GLU A 221 -14.55 2.89 -3.36
CA GLU A 221 -14.69 1.43 -3.38
C GLU A 221 -16.11 0.95 -3.74
N GLN A 222 -16.96 1.84 -4.26
CA GLN A 222 -18.36 1.55 -4.61
C GLN A 222 -18.55 1.23 -6.10
N GLY A 223 -17.46 1.20 -6.87
CA GLY A 223 -17.47 0.90 -8.30
C GLY A 223 -17.63 2.12 -9.20
N VAL A 224 -17.38 1.89 -10.49
CA VAL A 224 -17.32 2.93 -11.53
C VAL A 224 -18.68 3.24 -12.19
N ASN A 225 -19.78 2.80 -11.60
CA ASN A 225 -21.12 3.16 -12.07
C ASN A 225 -21.27 4.70 -12.02
N PRO A 226 -21.79 5.35 -13.08
CA PRO A 226 -21.99 6.81 -13.10
C PRO A 226 -22.82 7.38 -11.95
N LYS A 227 -23.63 6.55 -11.31
CA LYS A 227 -24.42 6.90 -10.11
C LYS A 227 -23.65 6.73 -8.80
N ALA A 228 -22.42 6.21 -8.84
CA ALA A 228 -21.52 6.11 -7.70
C ALA A 228 -20.51 7.28 -7.70
N LYS A 229 -19.98 7.61 -6.54
CA LYS A 229 -18.96 8.65 -6.35
C LYS A 229 -17.74 8.44 -7.25
N ALA A 230 -17.22 7.21 -7.30
CA ALA A 230 -16.09 6.88 -8.17
C ALA A 230 -16.40 7.02 -9.66
N GLY A 231 -17.64 6.70 -10.08
CA GLY A 231 -18.05 6.90 -11.46
C GLY A 231 -18.14 8.37 -11.86
N PHE A 232 -18.63 9.23 -10.95
CA PHE A 232 -18.63 10.68 -11.15
C PHE A 232 -17.20 11.21 -11.21
N LEU A 233 -16.34 10.80 -10.28
CA LEU A 233 -14.91 11.16 -10.29
C LEU A 233 -14.25 10.77 -11.61
N LEU A 234 -14.46 9.55 -12.08
CA LEU A 234 -13.88 9.07 -13.34
C LEU A 234 -14.28 9.94 -14.54
N GLN A 235 -15.54 10.45 -14.57
CA GLN A 235 -15.96 11.41 -15.59
C GLN A 235 -15.17 12.72 -15.49
N GLN A 236 -14.92 13.21 -14.27
CA GLN A 236 -14.12 14.41 -14.08
C GLN A 236 -12.66 14.21 -14.46
N VAL A 237 -12.07 13.06 -14.09
CA VAL A 237 -10.69 12.74 -14.50
C VAL A 237 -10.56 12.69 -16.02
N LYS A 238 -11.53 12.09 -16.74
CA LYS A 238 -11.58 12.11 -18.22
C LYS A 238 -11.60 13.54 -18.74
N ARG A 239 -12.40 14.43 -18.14
CA ARG A 239 -12.47 15.85 -18.50
C ARG A 239 -11.14 16.56 -18.22
N TRP A 240 -10.53 16.35 -17.05
CA TRP A 240 -9.26 16.97 -16.69
C TRP A 240 -8.14 16.57 -17.65
N VAL A 241 -7.99 15.28 -17.92
CA VAL A 241 -6.98 14.78 -18.87
C VAL A 241 -7.22 15.35 -20.28
N ALA A 242 -8.47 15.36 -20.76
CA ALA A 242 -8.80 15.91 -22.08
C ALA A 242 -8.50 17.42 -22.20
N ASN A 243 -8.58 18.15 -21.08
CA ASN A 243 -8.29 19.60 -21.02
C ASN A 243 -6.81 19.90 -20.65
N GLY A 244 -5.95 18.89 -20.55
CA GLY A 244 -4.53 19.08 -20.22
C GLY A 244 -4.28 19.53 -18.76
N ILE A 245 -5.24 19.30 -17.85
CA ILE A 245 -5.03 19.54 -16.43
C ILE A 245 -4.03 18.50 -15.90
N PRO A 246 -2.97 18.92 -15.19
CA PRO A 246 -1.88 18.05 -14.77
C PRO A 246 -2.27 17.16 -13.57
N ILE A 247 -3.23 16.25 -13.78
CA ILE A 247 -3.57 15.21 -12.80
C ILE A 247 -2.76 13.95 -13.09
N HIS A 248 -1.99 13.48 -12.11
CA HIS A 248 -1.15 12.31 -12.23
C HIS A 248 -1.74 11.09 -11.52
N CYS A 249 -2.53 11.31 -10.48
CA CYS A 249 -3.06 10.23 -9.64
C CYS A 249 -4.43 10.56 -9.03
N VAL A 250 -5.16 9.49 -8.74
CA VAL A 250 -6.33 9.47 -7.85
C VAL A 250 -5.95 8.71 -6.60
N GLY A 251 -6.10 9.34 -5.44
CA GLY A 251 -6.00 8.72 -4.14
C GLY A 251 -7.37 8.22 -3.69
N SER A 252 -7.46 6.95 -3.32
CA SER A 252 -8.57 6.41 -2.55
C SER A 252 -8.17 6.37 -1.08
N GLN A 253 -8.87 7.10 -0.22
CA GLN A 253 -8.61 7.09 1.23
C GLN A 253 -8.84 5.69 1.80
N THR A 254 -9.84 4.98 1.32
CA THR A 254 -10.13 3.58 1.69
C THR A 254 -10.36 3.41 3.19
N HIS A 255 -11.16 4.31 3.79
CA HIS A 255 -11.67 4.18 5.15
C HIS A 255 -12.82 3.18 5.19
N VAL A 256 -12.52 1.94 5.54
CA VAL A 256 -13.45 0.81 5.45
C VAL A 256 -14.06 0.51 6.82
N GLU A 257 -15.37 0.23 6.82
CA GLU A 257 -16.10 -0.16 8.02
C GLU A 257 -16.56 -1.61 7.95
N ASP A 258 -16.33 -2.37 9.04
CA ASP A 258 -16.92 -3.69 9.20
C ASP A 258 -18.40 -3.59 9.59
N THR A 259 -19.27 -4.12 8.75
CA THR A 259 -20.66 -4.34 9.12
C THR A 259 -20.77 -5.64 9.89
N THR A 260 -20.73 -5.54 11.22
CA THR A 260 -20.78 -6.70 12.12
C THR A 260 -22.03 -7.57 11.99
N THR A 261 -23.12 -7.03 11.46
CA THR A 261 -24.37 -7.74 11.21
C THR A 261 -24.26 -8.75 10.05
N ASP A 262 -23.57 -8.36 8.98
CA ASP A 262 -23.51 -9.16 7.75
C ASP A 262 -22.13 -9.79 7.52
N LYS A 263 -21.19 -9.54 8.44
CA LYS A 263 -19.79 -10.03 8.38
C LYS A 263 -19.06 -9.69 7.09
N HIS A 264 -19.36 -8.56 6.49
CA HIS A 264 -18.62 -8.00 5.36
C HIS A 264 -18.21 -6.55 5.63
N PHE A 265 -17.25 -6.06 4.89
CA PHE A 265 -16.83 -4.66 4.96
C PHE A 265 -17.59 -3.83 3.94
N ILE A 266 -17.93 -2.59 4.32
CA ILE A 266 -18.44 -1.59 3.37
C ILE A 266 -17.26 -1.16 2.51
N GLY A 267 -17.42 -1.32 1.21
CA GLY A 267 -16.36 -1.10 0.22
C GLY A 267 -15.84 -2.42 -0.35
N SER A 268 -15.55 -2.42 -1.64
CA SER A 268 -15.12 -3.61 -2.37
C SER A 268 -13.75 -3.40 -3.02
N PRO A 269 -12.75 -4.24 -2.69
CA PRO A 269 -11.48 -4.22 -3.41
C PRO A 269 -11.64 -4.40 -4.91
N ASP A 270 -12.57 -5.27 -5.37
CA ASP A 270 -12.83 -5.47 -6.80
C ASP A 270 -13.39 -4.21 -7.48
N SER A 271 -14.22 -3.45 -6.76
CA SER A 271 -14.73 -2.18 -7.25
C SER A 271 -13.62 -1.14 -7.39
N LEU A 272 -12.71 -1.06 -6.42
CA LEU A 272 -11.56 -0.17 -6.49
C LEU A 272 -10.58 -0.60 -7.60
N ARG A 273 -10.36 -1.91 -7.79
CA ARG A 273 -9.61 -2.46 -8.92
C ARG A 273 -10.22 -2.05 -10.27
N SER A 274 -11.54 -2.04 -10.36
CA SER A 274 -12.23 -1.56 -11.58
C SER A 274 -11.94 -0.09 -11.86
N LEU A 275 -11.86 0.75 -10.83
CA LEU A 275 -11.43 2.15 -10.97
C LEU A 275 -9.97 2.24 -11.43
N ALA A 276 -9.05 1.45 -10.86
CA ALA A 276 -7.65 1.41 -11.29
C ALA A 276 -7.52 1.14 -12.80
N LYS A 277 -8.24 0.13 -13.28
CA LYS A 277 -8.25 -0.23 -14.73
C LYS A 277 -8.78 0.87 -15.63
N GLU A 278 -9.80 1.60 -15.20
CA GLU A 278 -10.30 2.75 -15.97
C GLU A 278 -9.32 3.93 -15.95
N LEU A 279 -8.67 4.19 -14.82
CA LEU A 279 -7.63 5.22 -14.70
C LEU A 279 -6.39 4.90 -15.54
N ALA A 280 -6.01 3.61 -15.63
CA ALA A 280 -4.89 3.16 -16.48
C ALA A 280 -5.07 3.55 -17.95
N LYS A 281 -6.30 3.51 -18.49
CA LYS A 281 -6.63 3.94 -19.85
C LYS A 281 -6.38 5.43 -20.10
N LEU A 282 -6.31 6.21 -19.01
CA LEU A 282 -6.07 7.66 -19.02
C LEU A 282 -4.64 8.03 -18.64
N ASN A 283 -3.77 7.05 -18.42
CA ASN A 283 -2.42 7.22 -17.87
C ASN A 283 -2.42 7.94 -16.51
N VAL A 284 -3.41 7.65 -15.67
CA VAL A 284 -3.56 8.18 -14.31
C VAL A 284 -3.37 7.03 -13.31
N LYS A 285 -2.58 7.25 -12.27
CA LYS A 285 -2.33 6.24 -11.23
C LYS A 285 -3.50 6.16 -10.25
N LEU A 286 -3.69 4.96 -9.69
CA LEU A 286 -4.44 4.77 -8.45
C LEU A 286 -3.48 4.65 -7.28
N LYS A 287 -3.77 5.32 -6.17
CA LYS A 287 -3.07 5.17 -4.89
C LYS A 287 -4.06 4.86 -3.79
N ILE A 288 -3.71 3.97 -2.86
CA ILE A 288 -4.43 3.80 -1.58
C ILE A 288 -3.71 4.68 -0.57
N THR A 289 -4.43 5.65 0.01
CA THR A 289 -3.79 6.79 0.67
C THR A 289 -4.02 6.87 2.18
N GLU A 290 -5.07 6.23 2.71
CA GLU A 290 -5.49 6.43 4.10
C GLU A 290 -6.16 5.17 4.69
N LEU A 291 -5.74 3.98 4.25
CA LEU A 291 -6.40 2.73 4.59
C LEU A 291 -6.50 2.51 6.10
N ASP A 292 -7.70 2.33 6.55
CA ASP A 292 -8.04 1.71 7.83
C ASP A 292 -9.29 0.84 7.66
N ILE A 293 -9.42 -0.21 8.50
CA ILE A 293 -10.53 -1.15 8.44
C ILE A 293 -11.09 -1.32 9.85
N GLY A 294 -11.96 -0.39 10.24
CA GLY A 294 -12.44 -0.27 11.62
C GLY A 294 -13.67 -1.12 11.91
N PHE A 295 -13.76 -1.63 13.14
CA PHE A 295 -14.97 -2.24 13.71
C PHE A 295 -15.74 -1.21 14.50
N LYS A 296 -17.07 -1.35 14.59
CA LYS A 296 -17.90 -0.51 15.44
C LYS A 296 -17.44 -0.63 16.91
N SER A 297 -17.34 0.49 17.63
CA SER A 297 -16.98 0.48 19.03
C SER A 297 -18.03 -0.25 19.89
N GLY A 298 -17.57 -0.87 20.98
CA GLY A 298 -18.43 -1.58 21.93
C GLY A 298 -18.81 -3.00 21.54
N ILE A 299 -18.43 -3.49 20.34
CA ILE A 299 -18.58 -4.90 20.01
C ILE A 299 -17.36 -5.70 20.47
N ASN A 300 -17.59 -6.98 20.77
CA ASN A 300 -16.48 -7.91 21.00
C ASN A 300 -15.90 -8.40 19.68
N VAL A 301 -14.72 -7.89 19.32
CA VAL A 301 -13.99 -8.28 18.10
C VAL A 301 -13.26 -9.59 18.37
N SER A 302 -13.68 -10.66 17.73
CA SER A 302 -13.09 -11.98 17.85
C SER A 302 -11.77 -12.12 17.06
N LYS A 303 -11.03 -13.19 17.31
CA LYS A 303 -9.85 -13.54 16.54
C LYS A 303 -10.17 -13.74 15.05
N SER A 304 -11.29 -14.41 14.74
CA SER A 304 -11.74 -14.62 13.36
C SER A 304 -12.10 -13.30 12.66
N ASP A 305 -12.60 -12.31 13.39
CA ASP A 305 -12.85 -10.98 12.82
C ASP A 305 -11.55 -10.28 12.44
N LEU A 306 -10.52 -10.37 13.29
CA LEU A 306 -9.19 -9.83 13.00
C LEU A 306 -8.50 -10.57 11.82
N GLU A 307 -8.70 -11.88 11.70
CA GLU A 307 -8.20 -12.65 10.55
C GLU A 307 -8.90 -12.23 9.25
N ARG A 308 -10.22 -12.03 9.28
CA ARG A 308 -11.00 -11.49 8.15
C ARG A 308 -10.56 -10.08 7.77
N GLN A 309 -10.33 -9.20 8.77
CA GLN A 309 -9.75 -7.87 8.57
C GLN A 309 -8.42 -7.98 7.83
N GLY A 310 -7.53 -8.87 8.28
CA GLY A 310 -6.23 -9.10 7.64
C GLY A 310 -6.35 -9.54 6.18
N GLN A 311 -7.32 -10.39 5.87
CA GLN A 311 -7.60 -10.78 4.47
C GLN A 311 -8.03 -9.59 3.62
N THR A 312 -8.83 -8.68 4.17
CA THR A 312 -9.26 -7.47 3.45
C THR A 312 -8.12 -6.50 3.22
N PHE A 313 -7.24 -6.28 4.21
CA PHE A 313 -5.99 -5.52 4.01
C PHE A 313 -5.17 -6.10 2.86
N ARG A 314 -5.03 -7.41 2.80
CA ARG A 314 -4.34 -8.10 1.72
C ARG A 314 -5.00 -7.89 0.35
N GLN A 315 -6.33 -7.98 0.27
CA GLN A 315 -7.07 -7.78 -0.99
C GLN A 315 -6.86 -6.36 -1.57
N TYR A 316 -6.76 -5.35 -0.71
CA TYR A 316 -6.40 -4.01 -1.14
C TYR A 316 -4.94 -3.92 -1.58
N LEU A 317 -4.01 -4.62 -0.91
CA LEU A 317 -2.62 -4.71 -1.35
C LEU A 317 -2.48 -5.42 -2.71
N ASP A 318 -3.31 -6.42 -2.98
CA ASP A 318 -3.35 -7.11 -4.28
C ASP A 318 -3.60 -6.14 -5.45
N ILE A 319 -4.36 -5.05 -5.24
CA ILE A 319 -4.55 -4.02 -6.27
C ILE A 319 -3.23 -3.31 -6.57
N ILE A 320 -2.49 -2.92 -5.53
CA ILE A 320 -1.22 -2.20 -5.69
C ILE A 320 -0.15 -3.08 -6.34
N LEU A 321 -0.16 -4.37 -6.06
CA LEU A 321 0.82 -5.32 -6.60
C LEU A 321 0.51 -5.77 -8.04
N GLU A 322 -0.75 -5.78 -8.44
CA GLU A 322 -1.19 -6.43 -9.68
C GLU A 322 -1.61 -5.44 -10.78
N GLU A 323 -2.00 -4.20 -10.42
CA GLU A 323 -2.38 -3.20 -11.42
C GLU A 323 -1.18 -2.31 -11.76
N PRO A 324 -0.80 -2.21 -13.04
CA PRO A 324 0.47 -1.56 -13.44
C PRO A 324 0.50 -0.05 -13.19
N ASN A 325 -0.66 0.58 -12.96
CA ASN A 325 -0.80 1.98 -12.64
C ASN A 325 -1.07 2.24 -11.15
N ALA A 326 -0.76 1.28 -10.28
CA ALA A 326 -0.91 1.43 -8.83
C ALA A 326 0.43 1.18 -8.13
N ASP A 327 0.84 2.06 -7.22
CA ASP A 327 2.17 2.01 -6.62
C ASP A 327 2.23 2.34 -5.12
N THR A 328 1.14 2.83 -4.52
CA THR A 328 1.15 3.34 -3.14
C THR A 328 0.08 2.68 -2.28
N TYR A 329 0.49 2.16 -1.11
CA TYR A 329 -0.34 1.55 -0.09
C TYR A 329 -0.08 2.20 1.26
N LEU A 330 -0.89 3.19 1.62
CA LEU A 330 -0.72 4.04 2.79
C LEU A 330 -1.81 3.77 3.83
N ILE A 331 -1.42 3.56 5.08
CA ILE A 331 -2.30 3.24 6.21
C ILE A 331 -2.48 4.49 7.07
N TRP A 332 -3.74 4.79 7.49
CA TRP A 332 -4.01 6.01 8.25
C TRP A 332 -3.73 5.86 9.75
N GLY A 333 -2.56 5.30 10.05
CA GLY A 333 -2.03 5.10 11.40
C GLY A 333 -1.19 3.85 11.51
N VAL A 334 -0.44 3.71 12.60
CA VAL A 334 0.35 2.50 12.88
C VAL A 334 -0.39 1.60 13.87
N SER A 335 -0.88 2.16 14.98
CA SER A 335 -1.44 1.41 16.12
C SER A 335 -2.83 1.89 16.48
N ASP A 336 -3.68 0.94 16.85
CA ASP A 336 -5.07 1.17 17.26
C ASP A 336 -5.18 2.24 18.36
N LYS A 337 -4.20 2.30 19.28
CA LYS A 337 -4.19 3.24 20.42
C LYS A 337 -4.17 4.72 20.00
N TRP A 338 -3.50 5.04 18.92
CA TRP A 338 -3.35 6.42 18.43
C TRP A 338 -4.10 6.65 17.12
N SER A 339 -5.14 5.86 16.89
CA SER A 339 -6.00 6.01 15.70
C SER A 339 -7.08 7.08 15.91
N TRP A 340 -7.37 7.84 14.87
CA TRP A 340 -8.49 8.78 14.81
C TRP A 340 -9.86 8.10 14.87
N LEU A 341 -9.92 6.80 14.60
CA LEU A 341 -11.15 6.00 14.55
C LEU A 341 -11.95 6.02 15.84
N GLY A 342 -11.28 6.19 17.01
CA GLY A 342 -11.95 6.35 18.28
C GLY A 342 -12.93 7.53 18.33
N GLY A 343 -12.62 8.63 17.64
CA GLY A 343 -13.49 9.78 17.47
C GLY A 343 -14.71 9.51 16.58
N LEU A 344 -14.66 8.45 15.75
CA LEU A 344 -15.74 8.02 14.87
C LEU A 344 -16.57 6.85 15.40
N ASN A 345 -16.42 6.52 16.69
CA ASN A 345 -17.05 5.36 17.30
C ASN A 345 -16.65 4.03 16.64
N ARG A 346 -15.37 3.92 16.21
CA ARG A 346 -14.75 2.74 15.63
C ARG A 346 -13.52 2.33 16.42
N GLN A 347 -13.09 1.08 16.27
CA GLN A 347 -11.96 0.51 17.00
C GLN A 347 -11.17 -0.49 16.14
N LYS A 348 -9.93 -0.76 16.54
CA LYS A 348 -9.08 -1.85 16.03
C LYS A 348 -8.90 -1.82 14.51
N GLY A 349 -8.77 -0.63 13.91
CA GLY A 349 -8.72 -0.45 12.46
C GLY A 349 -7.34 -0.56 11.82
N LEU A 350 -6.27 -0.67 12.60
CA LEU A 350 -4.90 -0.59 12.12
C LEU A 350 -4.15 -1.93 12.23
N ILE A 351 -2.90 -1.96 11.79
CA ILE A 351 -2.11 -3.19 11.66
C ILE A 351 -1.32 -3.57 12.93
N TYR A 352 -1.21 -2.66 13.89
CA TYR A 352 -0.68 -2.92 15.24
C TYR A 352 -1.75 -2.66 16.29
N ASP A 353 -1.72 -3.43 17.37
CA ASP A 353 -2.62 -3.25 18.53
C ASP A 353 -2.22 -2.06 19.42
N ASP A 354 -2.95 -1.86 20.53
CA ASP A 354 -2.70 -0.78 21.50
C ASP A 354 -1.32 -0.87 22.18
N ASN A 355 -0.67 -2.02 22.14
CA ASN A 355 0.64 -2.30 22.71
C ASN A 355 1.76 -2.38 21.68
N LEU A 356 1.50 -1.93 20.45
CA LEU A 356 2.43 -2.00 19.32
C LEU A 356 2.83 -3.44 18.94
N LYS A 357 1.97 -4.41 19.16
CA LYS A 357 2.14 -5.78 18.67
C LYS A 357 1.49 -5.94 17.31
N PRO A 358 2.13 -6.64 16.37
CA PRO A 358 1.55 -6.93 15.06
C PRO A 358 0.22 -7.67 15.22
N LYS A 359 -0.76 -7.29 14.40
CA LYS A 359 -2.07 -7.94 14.28
C LYS A 359 -2.08 -8.87 13.06
N PRO A 360 -3.08 -9.76 12.91
CA PRO A 360 -3.24 -10.58 11.71
C PRO A 360 -3.22 -9.78 10.40
N ALA A 361 -3.59 -8.51 10.44
CA ALA A 361 -3.49 -7.60 9.29
C ALA A 361 -2.03 -7.37 8.86
N PHE A 362 -1.12 -7.12 9.81
CA PHE A 362 0.31 -7.00 9.53
C PHE A 362 0.85 -8.29 8.89
N ASP A 363 0.56 -9.44 9.51
CA ASP A 363 1.01 -10.75 9.01
C ASP A 363 0.49 -11.03 7.59
N SER A 364 -0.76 -10.67 7.31
CA SER A 364 -1.37 -10.87 5.99
C SER A 364 -0.69 -10.04 4.89
N ILE A 365 -0.33 -8.79 5.20
CA ILE A 365 0.43 -7.90 4.30
C ILE A 365 1.84 -8.48 4.09
N LEU A 366 2.55 -8.81 5.17
CA LEU A 366 3.91 -9.33 5.13
C LEU A 366 3.99 -10.60 4.25
N VAL A 367 3.15 -11.58 4.54
CA VAL A 367 3.10 -12.84 3.79
C VAL A 367 2.78 -12.59 2.31
N ARG A 368 1.88 -11.66 2.01
CA ARG A 368 1.54 -11.35 0.62
C ARG A 368 2.73 -10.75 -0.14
N LEU A 369 3.47 -9.84 0.48
CA LEU A 369 4.68 -9.26 -0.11
C LEU A 369 5.78 -10.30 -0.33
N GLN A 370 5.98 -11.22 0.63
CA GLN A 370 6.96 -12.30 0.53
C GLN A 370 6.64 -13.29 -0.60
N THR A 371 5.35 -13.49 -0.87
CA THR A 371 4.88 -14.50 -1.84
C THR A 371 4.47 -13.90 -3.18
N PHE A 372 4.64 -12.60 -3.36
CA PHE A 372 4.36 -11.95 -4.64
C PHE A 372 5.48 -12.25 -5.64
N GLU A 373 5.10 -12.80 -6.77
CA GLU A 373 5.97 -12.96 -7.94
C GLU A 373 5.42 -12.01 -9.04
N PRO A 374 6.15 -10.95 -9.41
CA PRO A 374 5.72 -10.08 -10.51
C PRO A 374 5.49 -10.90 -11.79
N PRO A 375 4.54 -10.51 -12.64
CA PRO A 375 4.37 -11.13 -13.94
C PRO A 375 5.71 -11.15 -14.69
N GLN A 376 6.16 -12.31 -15.13
CA GLN A 376 7.39 -12.40 -15.91
C GLN A 376 7.20 -11.66 -17.22
N ASP A 377 8.12 -10.75 -17.54
CA ASP A 377 8.18 -10.08 -18.84
C ASP A 377 8.59 -11.10 -19.91
N THR A 378 7.58 -11.69 -20.55
CA THR A 378 7.78 -12.67 -21.62
C THR A 378 8.27 -12.04 -22.94
N THR A 379 8.52 -10.72 -22.96
CA THR A 379 9.00 -10.00 -24.15
C THR A 379 10.53 -9.99 -24.29
N LYS A 380 11.27 -10.42 -23.25
CA LYS A 380 12.73 -10.63 -23.38
C LYS A 380 12.98 -12.00 -23.97
N GLN A 381 13.01 -12.07 -25.30
CA GLN A 381 13.59 -13.19 -26.02
C GLN A 381 15.06 -13.34 -25.59
N ASP A 382 15.39 -14.50 -25.06
CA ASP A 382 16.77 -14.92 -24.74
C ASP A 382 17.58 -14.94 -26.05
N THR A 383 18.39 -13.91 -26.27
CA THR A 383 19.32 -13.82 -27.41
C THR A 383 20.65 -14.50 -27.16
N THR A 384 20.75 -15.39 -26.17
CA THR A 384 21.96 -16.18 -25.92
C THR A 384 21.83 -17.62 -26.41
N LYS A 385 21.50 -17.82 -27.69
CA LYS A 385 21.91 -19.04 -28.38
C LYS A 385 23.10 -18.70 -29.30
N LYS A 386 24.26 -19.03 -28.83
CA LYS A 386 25.50 -19.11 -29.59
C LYS A 386 25.31 -20.17 -30.67
N ASP A 387 25.12 -19.72 -31.92
CA ASP A 387 25.11 -20.61 -33.06
C ASP A 387 26.58 -20.83 -33.48
N THR A 388 27.03 -22.05 -33.38
CA THR A 388 28.25 -22.54 -33.99
C THR A 388 27.86 -23.63 -34.96
N THR A 389 27.74 -23.28 -36.23
CA THR A 389 28.25 -24.12 -37.36
C THR A 389 28.11 -23.33 -38.67
N VAL A 390 29.28 -23.04 -39.19
CA VAL A 390 29.51 -22.59 -40.59
C VAL A 390 29.36 -23.80 -41.50
N THR A 391 28.54 -23.71 -42.53
CA THR A 391 28.83 -24.32 -43.84
C THR A 391 28.15 -23.53 -44.95
N ASP A 392 29.01 -23.02 -45.77
CA ASP A 392 28.82 -22.32 -47.05
C ASP A 392 28.23 -23.27 -48.09
N THR A 393 27.20 -22.82 -48.82
CA THR A 393 27.11 -23.13 -50.27
C THR A 393 26.14 -22.17 -51.01
N THR A 394 26.67 -21.63 -52.00
CA THR A 394 26.25 -20.67 -53.04
C THR A 394 24.98 -20.99 -53.85
N LYS A 395 24.40 -19.89 -54.41
CA LYS A 395 23.60 -19.70 -55.67
C LYS A 395 22.08 -19.70 -55.48
N LYS A 396 21.38 -18.74 -55.98
CA LYS A 396 21.24 -17.88 -57.18
C LYS A 396 19.80 -17.30 -57.18
N ASP A 397 19.71 -16.03 -57.24
CA ASP A 397 18.85 -15.15 -58.04
C ASP A 397 17.52 -15.67 -58.61
N THR A 398 16.41 -14.93 -58.32
CA THR A 398 15.52 -14.28 -59.31
C THR A 398 14.28 -13.60 -58.71
N THR A 399 14.22 -12.28 -58.89
CA THR A 399 13.10 -11.40 -59.29
C THR A 399 11.65 -11.59 -58.82
N VAL A 400 11.14 -10.53 -58.10
CA VAL A 400 9.96 -9.69 -58.36
C VAL A 400 8.58 -10.32 -58.51
N LYS A 401 7.62 -9.97 -57.62
CA LYS A 401 6.41 -9.17 -57.97
C LYS A 401 5.58 -8.81 -56.73
N ASP A 402 5.33 -7.52 -56.66
CA ASP A 402 4.34 -6.82 -55.88
C ASP A 402 2.91 -7.27 -56.24
N THR A 403 2.04 -7.52 -55.25
CA THR A 403 0.59 -7.30 -55.38
C THR A 403 -0.05 -7.10 -54.01
N THR A 404 -0.47 -5.87 -53.79
CA THR A 404 -1.47 -5.45 -52.83
C THR A 404 -2.74 -6.28 -52.86
N LYS A 405 -3.19 -6.80 -51.73
CA LYS A 405 -4.60 -6.97 -51.44
C LYS A 405 -4.89 -6.82 -49.94
N LYS A 406 -5.72 -5.80 -49.67
CA LYS A 406 -6.48 -5.60 -48.46
C LYS A 406 -7.44 -6.77 -48.25
N ASP A 407 -7.40 -7.41 -47.11
CA ASP A 407 -8.57 -8.14 -46.61
C ASP A 407 -8.73 -7.92 -45.12
N THR A 408 -9.82 -7.25 -44.80
CA THR A 408 -10.39 -7.05 -43.48
C THR A 408 -11.16 -8.30 -43.13
N THR A 409 -10.69 -9.03 -42.13
CA THR A 409 -11.55 -9.98 -41.39
C THR A 409 -11.34 -9.78 -39.90
N ASN A 410 -12.36 -9.15 -39.27
CA ASN A 410 -12.54 -9.13 -37.84
C ASN A 410 -12.74 -10.56 -37.33
N ALA A 411 -11.69 -11.16 -36.78
CA ALA A 411 -11.82 -12.35 -35.98
C ALA A 411 -12.12 -11.90 -34.54
N ILE A 412 -13.38 -12.00 -34.13
CA ILE A 412 -13.79 -11.95 -32.74
C ILE A 412 -13.26 -13.22 -32.08
N LEU A 413 -12.17 -13.10 -31.34
CA LEU A 413 -11.74 -14.16 -30.42
C LEU A 413 -12.75 -14.22 -29.24
N PRO A 414 -13.27 -15.40 -28.92
CA PRO A 414 -14.14 -15.55 -27.77
C PRO A 414 -13.37 -15.19 -26.49
N SER A 415 -13.96 -14.31 -25.69
CA SER A 415 -13.45 -13.98 -24.35
C SER A 415 -13.49 -15.25 -23.49
N VAL A 416 -12.33 -15.85 -23.28
CA VAL A 416 -12.20 -16.91 -22.25
C VAL A 416 -12.30 -16.21 -20.91
N HIS A 417 -13.45 -16.36 -20.24
CA HIS A 417 -13.57 -16.03 -18.82
C HIS A 417 -12.57 -16.90 -18.05
N LYS A 418 -11.45 -16.31 -17.64
CA LYS A 418 -10.52 -16.93 -16.70
C LYS A 418 -11.27 -17.13 -15.39
N GLN A 419 -11.67 -18.36 -15.07
CA GLN A 419 -12.22 -18.70 -13.76
C GLN A 419 -11.15 -18.37 -12.69
N SER A 420 -11.52 -17.59 -11.69
CA SER A 420 -10.65 -17.30 -10.56
C SER A 420 -10.44 -18.57 -9.74
N LEU A 421 -9.17 -18.88 -9.41
CA LEU A 421 -8.84 -19.96 -8.49
C LEU A 421 -9.38 -19.65 -7.10
N SER A 422 -9.99 -20.62 -6.45
CA SER A 422 -10.29 -20.58 -5.02
C SER A 422 -10.00 -21.94 -4.38
N ALA A 423 -9.68 -21.96 -3.08
CA ALA A 423 -9.40 -23.18 -2.37
C ALA A 423 -9.89 -23.11 -0.92
N TYR A 424 -10.32 -24.24 -0.36
CA TYR A 424 -10.62 -24.37 1.05
C TYR A 424 -10.31 -25.80 1.53
N VAL A 425 -10.12 -25.97 2.84
CA VAL A 425 -9.86 -27.28 3.45
C VAL A 425 -11.05 -27.70 4.29
N ALA A 426 -11.49 -28.95 4.07
CA ALA A 426 -12.45 -29.63 4.92
C ALA A 426 -11.83 -30.95 5.42
N GLY A 427 -11.59 -31.03 6.73
CA GLY A 427 -10.81 -32.11 7.32
C GLY A 427 -9.38 -32.11 6.79
N ARG A 428 -8.98 -33.21 6.11
CA ARG A 428 -7.65 -33.36 5.49
C ARG A 428 -7.68 -33.25 3.96
N THR A 429 -8.78 -32.78 3.39
CA THR A 429 -8.93 -32.63 1.94
C THR A 429 -8.95 -31.14 1.57
N LEU A 430 -8.02 -30.75 0.69
CA LEU A 430 -8.01 -29.44 0.03
C LEU A 430 -8.89 -29.50 -1.21
N PHE A 431 -9.88 -28.63 -1.29
CA PHE A 431 -10.77 -28.43 -2.45
C PHE A 431 -10.30 -27.20 -3.22
N ILE A 432 -10.21 -27.33 -4.54
CA ILE A 432 -9.77 -26.28 -5.45
C ILE A 432 -10.83 -26.07 -6.52
N ALA A 433 -11.35 -24.87 -6.62
CA ALA A 433 -12.26 -24.48 -7.71
C ALA A 433 -11.52 -23.59 -8.71
N GLY A 434 -11.95 -23.65 -9.98
CA GLY A 434 -11.35 -22.86 -11.05
C GLY A 434 -10.15 -23.52 -11.75
N ALA A 435 -9.71 -24.73 -11.32
CA ALA A 435 -8.70 -25.52 -12.00
C ALA A 435 -9.08 -26.99 -12.05
N ASN A 436 -8.88 -27.64 -13.20
CA ASN A 436 -9.00 -29.09 -13.33
C ASN A 436 -7.68 -29.80 -13.00
N THR A 437 -6.56 -29.15 -13.27
CA THR A 437 -5.22 -29.62 -12.94
C THR A 437 -4.42 -28.46 -12.39
N ALA A 438 -3.81 -28.65 -11.22
CA ALA A 438 -3.00 -27.61 -10.62
C ALA A 438 -1.79 -28.19 -9.89
N LYS A 439 -0.71 -27.44 -9.79
CA LYS A 439 0.37 -27.75 -8.85
C LYS A 439 0.00 -27.18 -7.48
N VAL A 440 0.07 -28.01 -6.45
CA VAL A 440 -0.21 -27.65 -5.06
C VAL A 440 1.06 -27.81 -4.24
N ASP A 441 1.53 -26.73 -3.65
CA ASP A 441 2.62 -26.71 -2.69
C ASP A 441 2.07 -26.26 -1.33
N VAL A 442 2.43 -26.93 -0.24
CA VAL A 442 2.06 -26.56 1.14
C VAL A 442 3.34 -26.25 1.92
N PHE A 443 3.30 -25.13 2.62
CA PHE A 443 4.43 -24.62 3.41
C PHE A 443 4.01 -24.50 4.88
N ASP A 444 4.94 -24.72 5.80
CA ASP A 444 4.75 -24.34 7.19
C ASP A 444 4.73 -22.79 7.36
N MET A 445 4.46 -22.32 8.56
CA MET A 445 4.41 -20.89 8.86
C MET A 445 5.77 -20.18 8.80
N GLN A 446 6.85 -20.92 8.65
CA GLN A 446 8.22 -20.44 8.40
C GLN A 446 8.60 -20.45 6.92
N GLY A 447 7.65 -20.79 6.03
CA GLY A 447 7.86 -20.82 4.59
C GLY A 447 8.60 -22.06 4.06
N ARG A 448 8.84 -23.07 4.89
CA ARG A 448 9.48 -24.32 4.47
C ARG A 448 8.46 -25.23 3.79
N PRO A 449 8.77 -25.81 2.62
CA PRO A 449 7.85 -26.71 1.94
C PRO A 449 7.70 -28.01 2.75
N VAL A 450 6.45 -28.36 3.06
CA VAL A 450 6.11 -29.60 3.80
C VAL A 450 5.36 -30.61 2.94
N PHE A 451 4.78 -30.17 1.80
CA PHE A 451 4.08 -31.05 0.89
C PHE A 451 4.00 -30.43 -0.50
N SER A 452 4.11 -31.25 -1.55
CA SER A 452 3.93 -30.82 -2.94
C SER A 452 3.32 -31.93 -3.76
N THR A 453 2.30 -31.61 -4.55
CA THR A 453 1.63 -32.57 -5.42
C THR A 453 0.99 -31.88 -6.63
N LYS A 454 0.50 -32.69 -7.59
CA LYS A 454 -0.43 -32.23 -8.62
C LYS A 454 -1.86 -32.54 -8.18
N CYS A 455 -2.74 -31.56 -8.31
CA CYS A 455 -4.17 -31.74 -8.17
C CYS A 455 -4.74 -32.25 -9.49
N GLU A 456 -5.54 -33.27 -9.44
CA GLU A 456 -6.39 -33.74 -10.54
C GLU A 456 -7.83 -33.75 -10.04
N LYS A 457 -8.76 -33.21 -10.81
CA LYS A 457 -10.18 -33.11 -10.47
C LYS A 457 -10.53 -32.21 -9.26
N GLY A 458 -9.73 -31.18 -8.99
CA GLY A 458 -10.07 -30.14 -8.02
C GLY A 458 -9.95 -30.52 -6.54
N THR A 459 -9.35 -31.67 -6.19
CA THR A 459 -9.17 -32.10 -4.80
C THR A 459 -7.77 -32.67 -4.55
N VAL A 460 -7.25 -32.45 -3.33
CA VAL A 460 -5.96 -32.98 -2.88
C VAL A 460 -6.08 -33.46 -1.44
N GLU A 461 -5.70 -34.72 -1.18
CA GLU A 461 -5.57 -35.27 0.14
C GLU A 461 -4.25 -34.82 0.79
N LEU A 462 -4.32 -34.14 1.90
CA LEU A 462 -3.17 -33.62 2.67
C LEU A 462 -2.64 -34.67 3.65
N LYS A 463 -2.21 -35.82 3.10
CA LYS A 463 -1.68 -36.96 3.90
C LYS A 463 -0.28 -36.66 4.44
N GLY A 464 -0.03 -37.07 5.68
CA GLY A 464 1.29 -36.94 6.30
C GLY A 464 1.65 -35.56 6.82
N ILE A 465 0.75 -34.56 6.73
CA ILE A 465 0.93 -33.25 7.32
C ILE A 465 0.30 -33.25 8.71
N SER A 466 1.00 -32.76 9.73
CA SER A 466 0.48 -32.65 11.09
C SER A 466 -0.67 -31.64 11.18
N GLU A 467 -1.48 -31.71 12.24
CA GLU A 467 -2.43 -30.64 12.53
C GLU A 467 -1.71 -29.33 12.78
N GLY A 468 -2.26 -28.24 12.25
CA GLY A 468 -1.63 -26.93 12.36
C GLY A 468 -2.08 -25.94 11.30
N GLN A 469 -1.37 -24.81 11.28
CA GLN A 469 -1.56 -23.74 10.28
C GLN A 469 -0.49 -23.87 9.20
N TYR A 470 -0.92 -23.72 7.94
CA TYR A 470 -0.07 -23.87 6.76
C TYR A 470 -0.42 -22.84 5.70
N ILE A 471 0.51 -22.59 4.78
CA ILE A 471 0.26 -21.80 3.57
C ILE A 471 0.17 -22.79 2.41
N VAL A 472 -0.91 -22.72 1.64
CA VAL A 472 -1.08 -23.47 0.39
C VAL A 472 -0.88 -22.53 -0.78
N ARG A 473 -0.08 -22.96 -1.75
CA ARG A 473 0.05 -22.33 -3.07
C ARG A 473 -0.49 -23.30 -4.14
N VAL A 474 -1.48 -22.82 -4.88
CA VAL A 474 -2.10 -23.54 -6.01
C VAL A 474 -1.72 -22.80 -7.30
N ARG A 475 -1.17 -23.50 -8.29
CA ARG A 475 -0.80 -22.93 -9.59
C ARG A 475 -1.40 -23.76 -10.72
N ASP A 476 -2.12 -23.07 -11.64
CA ASP A 476 -2.66 -23.64 -12.87
C ASP A 476 -2.32 -22.73 -14.06
N GLY A 477 -1.30 -23.10 -14.80
CA GLY A 477 -0.75 -22.26 -15.87
C GLY A 477 -0.28 -20.91 -15.34
N SER A 478 -0.87 -19.82 -15.83
CA SER A 478 -0.60 -18.46 -15.37
C SER A 478 -1.43 -18.02 -14.15
N ALA A 479 -2.38 -18.85 -13.68
CA ALA A 479 -3.19 -18.56 -12.49
C ALA A 479 -2.50 -19.09 -11.24
N SER A 480 -2.44 -18.28 -10.18
CA SER A 480 -1.88 -18.66 -8.88
C SER A 480 -2.80 -18.22 -7.77
N LEU A 481 -2.98 -19.09 -6.76
CA LEU A 481 -3.67 -18.80 -5.50
C LEU A 481 -2.72 -19.15 -4.36
N ILE A 482 -2.59 -18.25 -3.40
CA ILE A 482 -1.89 -18.53 -2.14
C ILE A 482 -2.87 -18.26 -1.01
N GLN A 483 -3.02 -19.22 -0.11
CA GLN A 483 -3.99 -19.13 0.97
C GLN A 483 -3.48 -19.84 2.23
N ARG A 484 -3.74 -19.24 3.40
CA ARG A 484 -3.54 -19.92 4.68
C ARG A 484 -4.66 -20.92 4.92
N ILE A 485 -4.29 -22.11 5.36
CA ILE A 485 -5.21 -23.20 5.69
C ILE A 485 -4.94 -23.71 7.09
N ALA A 486 -5.99 -24.26 7.73
CA ALA A 486 -5.87 -25.02 8.97
C ALA A 486 -6.16 -26.48 8.68
N ILE A 487 -5.25 -27.37 9.03
CA ILE A 487 -5.46 -28.83 9.02
C ILE A 487 -5.81 -29.24 10.45
N ARG A 488 -6.94 -29.90 10.60
CA ARG A 488 -7.49 -30.38 11.88
C ARG A 488 -7.62 -31.89 11.88
#